data_26eeb091661ee5f661321fe90988038a
#
_entry.id   26eeb091661ee5f661321fe90988038a
#
_cell.length_a   1.000
_cell.length_b   1.000
_cell.length_c   1.000
_cell.angle_alpha   90.00
_cell.angle_beta   90.00
_cell.angle_gamma   90.00
#
_symmetry.space_group_name_H-M   'P 1'
#
loop_
_entity.id
_entity.type
_entity.pdbx_description
1 polymer ?
#
loop_
_entity_poly.entity_id
_entity_poly.type
_entity_poly.pdbx_seq_one_letter_code
_entity_poly.pdbx_strand_id
1 'polypeptide(L)'
;NPILNSDDETKKARLAIVNAVGSSIAREADDVFYILAGPEIAVASTKAYSAQVAAMYILTCHIAVKLGKMSCEEFKAVKDELYKLPSKIELILQKESVEKKLAAKYKDVKNVFFIGRGLDYLVSQEGSLKLKEIAYLHSEAYAAGELKHGPIAMIDENTLVVAIAT
;
A
#
# COMPACT_ATOMS: atom_id res chain seq x y z
N ASN A 1 9.27 -19.26 14.98
CA ASN A 1 8.72 -17.91 15.00
C ASN A 1 8.11 -17.68 16.39
N PRO A 2 8.63 -16.73 17.23
CA PRO A 2 8.20 -16.55 18.62
C PRO A 2 6.73 -16.17 18.78
N ILE A 3 6.08 -15.69 17.69
CA ILE A 3 4.67 -15.32 17.70
C ILE A 3 3.75 -16.55 17.60
N LEU A 4 4.26 -17.66 17.07
CA LEU A 4 3.48 -18.89 16.80
C LEU A 4 3.56 -19.93 17.92
N ASN A 5 4.48 -19.78 18.88
CA ASN A 5 4.79 -20.79 19.90
C ASN A 5 4.56 -20.30 21.35
N SER A 6 3.70 -19.31 21.60
CA SER A 6 3.39 -18.94 22.97
C SER A 6 2.31 -19.87 23.53
N ASP A 7 2.71 -20.79 24.42
CA ASP A 7 1.82 -21.61 25.26
C ASP A 7 1.06 -20.79 26.32
N ASP A 8 0.87 -19.50 26.09
CA ASP A 8 0.22 -18.58 27.01
C ASP A 8 -1.31 -18.69 26.89
N GLU A 9 -1.99 -18.84 28.00
CA GLU A 9 -3.45 -19.00 28.13
C GLU A 9 -4.27 -17.83 27.53
N THR A 10 -3.64 -16.72 27.15
CA THR A 10 -4.22 -15.68 26.32
C THR A 10 -4.10 -16.05 24.84
N LYS A 11 -4.96 -16.91 24.34
CA LYS A 11 -5.05 -17.28 22.93
C LYS A 11 -5.25 -16.03 22.08
N LYS A 12 -4.15 -15.46 21.56
CA LYS A 12 -4.20 -14.34 20.61
C LYS A 12 -4.75 -14.88 19.30
N ALA A 13 -5.95 -14.47 18.90
CA ALA A 13 -6.52 -14.83 17.62
C ALA A 13 -5.62 -14.30 16.48
N ARG A 14 -5.29 -15.15 15.51
CA ARG A 14 -4.49 -14.81 14.34
C ARG A 14 -5.40 -14.75 13.12
N LEU A 15 -5.60 -13.54 12.60
CA LEU A 15 -6.31 -13.32 11.36
C LEU A 15 -5.30 -13.16 10.22
N ALA A 16 -5.42 -13.99 9.18
CA ALA A 16 -4.66 -13.84 7.96
C ALA A 16 -5.47 -13.11 6.87
N ILE A 17 -4.89 -12.11 6.23
CA ILE A 17 -5.45 -11.46 5.04
C ILE A 17 -4.56 -11.89 3.87
N VAL A 18 -5.06 -12.76 3.00
CA VAL A 18 -4.27 -13.41 1.96
C VAL A 18 -5.01 -13.49 0.64
N ASN A 19 -4.25 -13.57 -0.46
CA ASN A 19 -4.80 -13.81 -1.79
C ASN A 19 -4.75 -15.30 -2.17
N ALA A 20 -3.68 -16.00 -1.78
CA ALA A 20 -3.48 -17.39 -2.16
C ALA A 20 -4.21 -18.34 -1.21
N VAL A 21 -5.20 -19.08 -1.74
CA VAL A 21 -5.90 -20.12 -1.02
C VAL A 21 -4.91 -21.25 -0.66
N GLY A 22 -4.98 -21.72 0.59
CA GLY A 22 -4.13 -22.81 1.07
C GLY A 22 -2.66 -22.45 1.27
N SER A 23 -2.30 -21.15 1.29
CA SER A 23 -0.94 -20.71 1.64
C SER A 23 -0.56 -21.14 3.07
N SER A 24 0.73 -21.21 3.37
CA SER A 24 1.21 -21.59 4.72
C SER A 24 0.63 -20.68 5.80
N ILE A 25 0.56 -19.37 5.54
CA ILE A 25 -0.04 -18.39 6.46
C ILE A 25 -1.54 -18.70 6.69
N ALA A 26 -2.29 -19.02 5.61
CA ALA A 26 -3.70 -19.36 5.73
C ALA A 26 -3.94 -20.63 6.55
N ARG A 27 -3.03 -21.62 6.43
CA ARG A 27 -3.13 -22.87 7.20
C ARG A 27 -2.82 -22.72 8.68
N GLU A 28 -2.01 -21.74 9.04
CA GLU A 28 -1.58 -21.49 10.42
C GLU A 28 -2.41 -20.42 11.15
N ALA A 29 -3.27 -19.69 10.44
CA ALA A 29 -4.15 -18.69 11.02
C ALA A 29 -5.41 -19.35 11.64
N ASP A 30 -5.97 -18.72 12.67
CA ASP A 30 -7.22 -19.13 13.28
C ASP A 30 -8.42 -18.71 12.41
N ASP A 31 -8.32 -17.54 11.75
CA ASP A 31 -9.28 -17.02 10.78
C ASP A 31 -8.58 -16.53 9.52
N VAL A 32 -9.26 -16.62 8.38
CA VAL A 32 -8.71 -16.22 7.10
C VAL A 32 -9.66 -15.32 6.33
N PHE A 33 -9.17 -14.17 5.91
CA PHE A 33 -9.84 -13.27 4.99
C PHE A 33 -9.17 -13.35 3.62
N TYR A 34 -9.84 -13.97 2.64
CA TYR A 34 -9.35 -14.04 1.27
C TYR A 34 -9.75 -12.80 0.48
N ILE A 35 -8.77 -12.09 -0.09
CA ILE A 35 -9.02 -10.87 -0.89
C ILE A 35 -9.51 -11.16 -2.31
N LEU A 36 -9.35 -12.42 -2.79
CA LEU A 36 -9.83 -12.91 -4.08
C LEU A 36 -9.40 -12.04 -5.29
N ALA A 37 -8.20 -11.44 -5.23
CA ALA A 37 -7.67 -10.60 -6.30
C ALA A 37 -7.24 -11.41 -7.54
N GLY A 38 -7.31 -12.75 -7.47
CA GLY A 38 -6.83 -13.65 -8.49
C GLY A 38 -5.30 -13.75 -8.54
N PRO A 39 -4.73 -14.54 -9.47
CA PRO A 39 -3.28 -14.73 -9.54
C PRO A 39 -2.57 -13.44 -9.96
N GLU A 40 -1.47 -13.11 -9.30
CA GLU A 40 -0.50 -12.11 -9.74
C GLU A 40 0.41 -12.76 -10.78
N ILE A 41 0.44 -12.20 -11.98
CA ILE A 41 1.26 -12.73 -13.10
C ILE A 41 2.57 -11.94 -13.21
N ALA A 42 2.53 -10.63 -12.94
CA ALA A 42 3.70 -9.78 -12.91
C ALA A 42 4.44 -9.88 -11.58
N VAL A 43 5.75 -9.63 -11.60
CA VAL A 43 6.59 -9.55 -10.39
C VAL A 43 6.11 -8.41 -9.48
N ALA A 44 5.79 -7.26 -10.06
CA ALA A 44 5.26 -6.12 -9.32
C ALA A 44 3.80 -6.37 -8.94
N SER A 45 3.55 -6.56 -7.65
CA SER A 45 2.19 -6.68 -7.10
C SER A 45 1.47 -5.33 -7.18
N THR A 46 0.28 -5.31 -7.75
CA THR A 46 -0.56 -4.11 -7.90
C THR A 46 -1.95 -4.34 -7.31
N LYS A 47 -2.72 -5.22 -7.93
CA LYS A 47 -4.12 -5.49 -7.53
C LYS A 47 -4.23 -6.15 -6.15
N ALA A 48 -3.31 -7.06 -5.80
CA ALA A 48 -3.32 -7.71 -4.49
C ALA A 48 -3.03 -6.70 -3.37
N TYR A 49 -2.07 -5.79 -3.57
CA TYR A 49 -1.80 -4.69 -2.63
C TYR A 49 -3.04 -3.81 -2.43
N SER A 50 -3.65 -3.32 -3.50
CA SER A 50 -4.84 -2.46 -3.42
C SER A 50 -6.02 -3.16 -2.75
N ALA A 51 -6.22 -4.46 -3.05
CA ALA A 51 -7.26 -5.25 -2.42
C ALA A 51 -6.99 -5.52 -0.93
N GLN A 52 -5.73 -5.71 -0.53
CA GLN A 52 -5.36 -5.82 0.90
C GLN A 52 -5.63 -4.51 1.64
N VAL A 53 -5.29 -3.36 1.07
CA VAL A 53 -5.59 -2.05 1.65
C VAL A 53 -7.10 -1.87 1.83
N ALA A 54 -7.90 -2.19 0.80
CA ALA A 54 -9.36 -2.15 0.89
C ALA A 54 -9.92 -3.10 1.97
N ALA A 55 -9.36 -4.31 2.07
CA ALA A 55 -9.73 -5.27 3.12
C ALA A 55 -9.44 -4.72 4.52
N MET A 56 -8.29 -4.05 4.71
CA MET A 56 -7.95 -3.41 5.99
C MET A 56 -8.93 -2.28 6.35
N TYR A 57 -9.35 -1.46 5.39
CA TYR A 57 -10.39 -0.45 5.63
C TYR A 57 -11.70 -1.09 6.10
N ILE A 58 -12.19 -2.10 5.37
CA ILE A 58 -13.44 -2.81 5.71
C ILE A 58 -13.35 -3.44 7.10
N LEU A 59 -12.27 -4.15 7.39
CA LEU A 59 -12.05 -4.82 8.67
C LEU A 59 -11.98 -3.83 9.83
N THR A 60 -11.20 -2.76 9.66
CA THR A 60 -11.06 -1.71 10.69
C THR A 60 -12.38 -1.04 10.99
N CYS A 61 -13.14 -0.65 9.96
CA CYS A 61 -14.45 -0.04 10.14
C CYS A 61 -15.44 -1.03 10.78
N HIS A 62 -15.43 -2.30 10.38
CA HIS A 62 -16.29 -3.31 10.98
C HIS A 62 -16.01 -3.49 12.48
N ILE A 63 -14.73 -3.56 12.87
CA ILE A 63 -14.32 -3.63 14.28
C ILE A 63 -14.75 -2.35 15.01
N ALA A 64 -14.55 -1.17 14.41
CA ALA A 64 -14.95 0.11 15.00
C ALA A 64 -16.46 0.17 15.28
N VAL A 65 -17.30 -0.35 14.37
CA VAL A 65 -18.75 -0.46 14.57
C VAL A 65 -19.06 -1.40 15.76
N LYS A 66 -18.41 -2.57 15.80
CA LYS A 66 -18.60 -3.55 16.90
C LYS A 66 -18.20 -2.99 18.26
N LEU A 67 -17.18 -2.11 18.30
CA LEU A 67 -16.72 -1.45 19.51
C LEU A 67 -17.51 -0.16 19.84
N GLY A 68 -18.55 0.18 19.07
CA GLY A 68 -19.31 1.43 19.24
C GLY A 68 -18.51 2.72 19.00
N LYS A 69 -17.41 2.62 18.21
CA LYS A 69 -16.56 3.76 17.85
C LYS A 69 -16.91 4.37 16.48
N MET A 70 -17.79 3.73 15.74
CA MET A 70 -18.27 4.15 14.43
C MET A 70 -19.74 3.73 14.30
N SER A 71 -20.57 4.54 13.68
CA SER A 71 -21.95 4.19 13.36
C SER A 71 -22.04 3.30 12.10
N CYS A 72 -23.18 2.63 11.93
CA CYS A 72 -23.45 1.84 10.74
C CYS A 72 -23.53 2.73 9.48
N GLU A 73 -24.03 3.95 9.61
CA GLU A 73 -24.15 4.94 8.55
C GLU A 73 -22.75 5.40 8.06
N GLU A 74 -21.84 5.71 8.99
CA GLU A 74 -20.45 6.05 8.66
C GLU A 74 -19.75 4.89 7.95
N PHE A 75 -19.92 3.65 8.44
CA PHE A 75 -19.38 2.47 7.77
C PHE A 75 -19.96 2.27 6.38
N LYS A 76 -21.27 2.52 6.21
CA LYS A 76 -21.91 2.47 4.89
C LYS A 76 -21.28 3.49 3.93
N ALA A 77 -21.05 4.72 4.38
CA ALA A 77 -20.42 5.75 3.57
C ALA A 77 -19.01 5.33 3.10
N VAL A 78 -18.20 4.73 3.98
CA VAL A 78 -16.88 4.19 3.59
C VAL A 78 -17.02 3.09 2.53
N LYS A 79 -17.96 2.16 2.68
CA LYS A 79 -18.21 1.13 1.68
C LYS A 79 -18.64 1.72 0.34
N ASP A 80 -19.51 2.72 0.35
CA ASP A 80 -20.00 3.38 -0.86
C ASP A 80 -18.85 4.08 -1.62
N GLU A 81 -17.88 4.67 -0.89
CA GLU A 81 -16.68 5.24 -1.52
C GLU A 81 -15.75 4.16 -2.08
N LEU A 82 -15.56 3.04 -1.38
CA LEU A 82 -14.77 1.90 -1.89
C LEU A 82 -15.38 1.32 -3.17
N TYR A 83 -16.71 1.23 -3.27
CA TYR A 83 -17.39 0.80 -4.50
C TYR A 83 -17.18 1.74 -5.69
N LYS A 84 -16.92 3.02 -5.45
CA LYS A 84 -16.63 4.02 -6.51
C LYS A 84 -15.18 4.00 -6.97
N LEU A 85 -14.27 3.39 -6.22
CA LEU A 85 -12.83 3.41 -6.55
C LEU A 85 -12.51 2.88 -7.95
N PRO A 86 -13.07 1.76 -8.43
CA PRO A 86 -12.75 1.26 -9.78
C PRO A 86 -13.01 2.32 -10.86
N SER A 87 -14.15 2.98 -10.82
CA SER A 87 -14.48 4.04 -11.79
C SER A 87 -13.58 5.26 -11.67
N LYS A 88 -13.19 5.65 -10.45
CA LYS A 88 -12.23 6.74 -10.22
C LYS A 88 -10.84 6.40 -10.76
N ILE A 89 -10.38 5.17 -10.56
CA ILE A 89 -9.10 4.67 -11.09
C ILE A 89 -9.14 4.66 -12.62
N GLU A 90 -10.22 4.17 -13.22
CA GLU A 90 -10.39 4.17 -14.67
C GLU A 90 -10.27 5.57 -15.27
N LEU A 91 -10.90 6.58 -14.64
CA LEU A 91 -10.78 7.98 -15.05
C LEU A 91 -9.34 8.52 -14.99
N ILE A 92 -8.56 8.08 -14.01
CA ILE A 92 -7.14 8.45 -13.89
C ILE A 92 -6.35 7.79 -15.01
N LEU A 93 -6.54 6.50 -15.25
CA LEU A 93 -5.84 5.76 -16.28
C LEU A 93 -6.11 6.28 -17.71
N GLN A 94 -7.29 6.87 -17.95
CA GLN A 94 -7.60 7.53 -19.23
C GLN A 94 -6.75 8.80 -19.49
N LYS A 95 -6.08 9.35 -18.46
CA LYS A 95 -5.26 10.55 -18.55
C LYS A 95 -3.76 10.28 -18.70
N GLU A 96 -3.37 9.11 -19.20
CA GLU A 96 -1.98 8.67 -19.37
C GLU A 96 -1.01 9.67 -20.02
N SER A 97 -1.51 10.73 -20.67
CA SER A 97 -0.67 11.70 -21.36
C SER A 97 0.24 12.50 -20.41
N VAL A 98 -0.16 12.68 -19.15
CA VAL A 98 0.62 13.41 -18.14
C VAL A 98 1.77 12.53 -17.65
N GLU A 99 1.46 11.29 -17.29
CA GLU A 99 2.42 10.31 -16.80
C GLU A 99 3.48 10.01 -17.86
N LYS A 100 3.08 9.82 -19.11
CA LYS A 100 4.00 9.62 -20.25
C LYS A 100 4.95 10.80 -20.46
N LYS A 101 4.45 12.04 -20.34
CA LYS A 101 5.30 13.24 -20.44
C LYS A 101 6.28 13.34 -19.29
N LEU A 102 5.87 13.05 -18.06
CA LEU A 102 6.73 13.04 -16.89
C LEU A 102 7.79 11.94 -17.03
N ALA A 103 7.41 10.72 -17.40
CA ALA A 103 8.33 9.62 -17.64
C ALA A 103 9.37 9.98 -18.71
N ALA A 104 8.96 10.57 -19.84
CA ALA A 104 9.87 11.01 -20.88
C ALA A 104 10.83 12.12 -20.39
N LYS A 105 10.36 13.04 -19.55
CA LYS A 105 11.19 14.11 -19.00
C LYS A 105 12.25 13.59 -18.04
N TYR A 106 11.92 12.58 -17.23
CA TYR A 106 12.78 12.08 -16.16
C TYR A 106 13.39 10.69 -16.44
N LYS A 107 13.35 10.23 -17.69
CA LYS A 107 13.83 8.89 -18.08
C LYS A 107 15.31 8.62 -17.81
N ASP A 108 16.13 9.66 -17.72
CA ASP A 108 17.58 9.56 -17.57
C ASP A 108 18.04 9.76 -16.11
N VAL A 109 17.12 9.98 -15.16
CA VAL A 109 17.47 10.08 -13.73
C VAL A 109 17.97 8.74 -13.20
N LYS A 110 18.92 8.78 -12.29
CA LYS A 110 19.52 7.57 -11.70
C LYS A 110 19.01 7.26 -10.31
N ASN A 111 18.63 8.29 -9.58
CA ASN A 111 18.17 8.17 -8.20
C ASN A 111 16.80 8.86 -8.06
N VAL A 112 15.90 8.21 -7.34
CA VAL A 112 14.57 8.76 -7.05
C VAL A 112 14.29 8.67 -5.57
N PHE A 113 13.96 9.81 -4.96
CA PHE A 113 13.51 9.85 -3.58
C PHE A 113 12.02 10.14 -3.53
N PHE A 114 11.28 9.27 -2.86
CA PHE A 114 9.89 9.50 -2.52
C PHE A 114 9.80 10.06 -1.11
N ILE A 115 8.97 11.08 -0.91
CA ILE A 115 8.75 11.66 0.41
C ILE A 115 7.26 11.84 0.68
N GLY A 116 6.87 11.65 1.93
CA GLY A 116 5.48 11.81 2.37
C GLY A 116 5.39 11.89 3.90
N ARG A 117 4.21 12.17 4.41
CA ARG A 117 3.93 12.17 5.86
C ARG A 117 2.75 11.24 6.16
N GLY A 118 2.80 10.55 7.32
CA GLY A 118 1.72 9.66 7.71
C GLY A 118 1.42 8.61 6.64
N LEU A 119 0.18 8.57 6.16
CA LEU A 119 -0.24 7.62 5.10
C LEU A 119 0.48 7.87 3.77
N ASP A 120 0.77 9.13 3.43
CA ASP A 120 1.49 9.47 2.20
C ASP A 120 2.92 8.90 2.20
N TYR A 121 3.55 8.78 3.36
CA TYR A 121 4.83 8.09 3.48
C TYR A 121 4.71 6.60 3.18
N LEU A 122 3.66 5.93 3.64
CA LEU A 122 3.42 4.51 3.32
C LEU A 122 3.18 4.31 1.81
N VAL A 123 2.43 5.21 1.17
CA VAL A 123 2.25 5.21 -0.29
C VAL A 123 3.58 5.49 -1.00
N SER A 124 4.41 6.37 -0.45
CA SER A 124 5.76 6.66 -0.96
C SER A 124 6.66 5.42 -0.94
N GLN A 125 6.59 4.60 0.11
CA GLN A 125 7.33 3.34 0.20
C GLN A 125 6.89 2.35 -0.89
N GLU A 126 5.59 2.21 -1.14
CA GLU A 126 5.06 1.37 -2.20
C GLU A 126 5.45 1.88 -3.59
N GLY A 127 5.38 3.20 -3.83
CA GLY A 127 5.83 3.83 -5.07
C GLY A 127 7.32 3.57 -5.35
N SER A 128 8.17 3.73 -4.32
CA SER A 128 9.59 3.41 -4.40
C SER A 128 9.82 1.94 -4.74
N LEU A 129 9.09 1.02 -4.11
CA LEU A 129 9.18 -0.41 -4.41
C LEU A 129 8.79 -0.72 -5.85
N LYS A 130 7.67 -0.17 -6.33
CA LYS A 130 7.22 -0.35 -7.72
C LYS A 130 8.25 0.14 -8.73
N LEU A 131 8.89 1.28 -8.46
CA LEU A 131 9.91 1.82 -9.35
C LEU A 131 11.15 0.92 -9.43
N LYS A 132 11.58 0.33 -8.30
CA LYS A 132 12.66 -0.66 -8.27
C LYS A 132 12.32 -1.91 -9.08
N GLU A 133 11.12 -2.45 -8.87
CA GLU A 133 10.66 -3.70 -9.50
C GLU A 133 10.46 -3.57 -11.02
N ILE A 134 9.97 -2.43 -11.49
CA ILE A 134 9.55 -2.23 -12.88
C ILE A 134 10.63 -1.53 -13.72
N ALA A 135 11.24 -0.47 -13.17
CA ALA A 135 12.19 0.36 -13.90
C ALA A 135 13.65 0.07 -13.56
N TYR A 136 13.91 -0.77 -12.55
CA TYR A 136 15.25 -1.09 -12.04
C TYR A 136 16.08 0.15 -11.62
N LEU A 137 15.36 1.23 -11.23
CA LEU A 137 15.97 2.45 -10.74
C LEU A 137 16.23 2.37 -9.25
N HIS A 138 17.36 2.93 -8.82
CA HIS A 138 17.60 3.13 -7.39
C HIS A 138 16.57 4.12 -6.84
N SER A 139 15.82 3.68 -5.86
CA SER A 139 14.74 4.47 -5.29
C SER A 139 14.61 4.22 -3.80
N GLU A 140 14.40 5.29 -3.03
CA GLU A 140 14.19 5.23 -1.59
C GLU A 140 13.00 6.09 -1.18
N ALA A 141 12.36 5.72 -0.06
CA ALA A 141 11.26 6.50 0.49
C ALA A 141 11.60 6.96 1.91
N TYR A 142 11.36 8.24 2.19
CA TYR A 142 11.61 8.86 3.48
C TYR A 142 10.36 9.55 4.01
N ALA A 143 10.18 9.49 5.32
CA ALA A 143 9.28 10.42 5.96
C ALA A 143 9.80 11.86 5.73
N ALA A 144 8.94 12.76 5.24
CA ALA A 144 9.38 14.09 4.77
C ALA A 144 10.12 14.90 5.85
N GLY A 145 9.77 14.69 7.14
CA GLY A 145 10.47 15.33 8.27
C GLY A 145 11.87 14.78 8.50
N GLU A 146 12.15 13.52 8.09
CA GLU A 146 13.42 12.85 8.33
C GLU A 146 14.46 13.09 7.23
N LEU A 147 14.03 13.57 6.06
CA LEU A 147 14.93 13.83 4.92
C LEU A 147 16.08 14.77 5.29
N LYS A 148 15.81 15.78 6.12
CA LYS A 148 16.78 16.77 6.58
C LYS A 148 17.88 16.22 7.50
N HIS A 149 17.70 15.03 8.08
CA HIS A 149 18.61 14.45 9.06
C HIS A 149 19.75 13.61 8.43
N GLY A 150 20.01 13.78 7.14
CA GLY A 150 21.11 13.11 6.44
C GLY A 150 20.82 12.84 4.97
N PRO A 151 19.71 12.16 4.61
CA PRO A 151 19.45 11.77 3.22
C PRO A 151 19.41 12.94 2.23
N ILE A 152 19.07 14.15 2.67
CA ILE A 152 19.09 15.37 1.83
C ILE A 152 20.47 15.62 1.20
N ALA A 153 21.55 15.16 1.83
CA ALA A 153 22.91 15.31 1.30
C ALA A 153 23.15 14.48 0.02
N MET A 154 22.29 13.50 -0.27
CA MET A 154 22.38 12.67 -1.48
C MET A 154 21.58 13.25 -2.67
N ILE A 155 20.92 14.40 -2.48
CA ILE A 155 20.13 15.04 -3.53
C ILE A 155 21.01 15.97 -4.33
N ASP A 156 21.14 15.69 -5.62
CA ASP A 156 21.86 16.48 -6.61
C ASP A 156 20.96 16.79 -7.83
N GLU A 157 21.53 17.37 -8.87
CA GLU A 157 20.82 17.69 -10.11
C GLU A 157 20.33 16.47 -10.89
N ASN A 158 20.84 15.26 -10.59
CA ASN A 158 20.44 14.00 -11.24
C ASN A 158 19.45 13.20 -10.37
N THR A 159 19.02 13.74 -9.27
CA THR A 159 18.12 13.11 -8.33
C THR A 159 16.70 13.66 -8.48
N LEU A 160 15.74 12.79 -8.76
CA LEU A 160 14.33 13.15 -8.76
C LEU A 160 13.74 12.99 -7.35
N VAL A 161 13.06 14.02 -6.87
CA VAL A 161 12.28 13.93 -5.63
C VAL A 161 10.79 13.96 -5.98
N VAL A 162 10.07 12.93 -5.56
CA VAL A 162 8.62 12.80 -5.71
C VAL A 162 7.98 12.99 -4.34
N ALA A 163 7.25 14.08 -4.15
CA ALA A 163 6.51 14.37 -2.93
C ALA A 163 5.05 13.94 -3.08
N ILE A 164 4.55 13.12 -2.16
CA ILE A 164 3.14 12.76 -2.04
C ILE A 164 2.56 13.57 -0.90
N ALA A 165 1.52 14.34 -1.19
CA ALA A 165 0.83 15.22 -0.24
C ALA A 165 -0.66 15.27 -0.58
N THR A 166 -1.50 14.59 0.24
CA THR A 166 -2.97 14.56 0.15
C THR A 166 -3.66 15.28 1.30
#